data_cff67d97ea960f9f36101b81cbf0842a
#
_entry.id   cff67d97ea960f9f36101b81cbf0842a
#
_cell.length_a   1.000
_cell.length_b   1.000
_cell.length_c   1.000
_cell.angle_alpha   90.00
_cell.angle_beta   90.00
_cell.angle_gamma   90.00
#
_symmetry.space_group_name_H-M   'P 1'
#
loop_
_entity.id
_entity.type
_entity.pdbx_description
1 polymer ?
#
loop_
_entity_poly.entity_id
_entity_poly.type
_entity_poly.pdbx_seq_one_letter_code
_entity_poly.pdbx_strand_id
1 'polypeptide(L)'
;MYKRQEQSQVVFGIEGLKNTDIDRYSLRALTIILGGGMSSRLFQEIREKRGLCYSIFSFTQMQNSSGVFGFYAGTSPNDLNELLEASLNEWKNIKNSISNDELTRAKAQMRSGFIMGQESNGARAEYYAKSMINFGKLIETNEVIKKIESISITSIYDVVEKLFASANPVLSVIGPDASSLKKLNINNLLN
;
A
#
# COMPACT_ATOMS: atom_id res chain seq x y z
N MET A 1 17.94 14.72 24.97
CA MET A 1 18.86 14.45 23.86
C MET A 1 18.08 14.66 22.56
N TYR A 2 18.21 15.81 21.92
CA TYR A 2 17.55 16.07 20.63
C TYR A 2 18.33 15.31 19.55
N LYS A 3 17.77 14.22 19.02
CA LYS A 3 18.30 13.61 17.81
C LYS A 3 17.94 14.53 16.64
N ARG A 4 18.93 15.19 16.04
CA ARG A 4 18.77 15.82 14.73
C ARG A 4 18.51 14.71 13.74
N GLN A 5 17.31 14.68 13.16
CA GLN A 5 17.03 13.81 12.03
C GLN A 5 17.55 14.50 10.77
N GLU A 6 18.35 13.78 10.00
CA GLU A 6 18.89 14.27 8.73
C GLU A 6 17.89 14.08 7.59
N GLN A 7 16.95 13.14 7.74
CA GLN A 7 15.93 12.81 6.74
C GLN A 7 14.53 13.13 7.25
N SER A 8 13.65 13.48 6.33
CA SER A 8 12.21 13.59 6.56
C SER A 8 11.55 12.24 6.32
N GLN A 9 10.81 11.77 7.32
CA GLN A 9 10.02 10.54 7.27
C GLN A 9 8.57 10.91 6.96
N VAL A 10 8.01 10.32 5.92
CA VAL A 10 6.69 10.64 5.40
C VAL A 10 5.81 9.41 5.47
N VAL A 11 4.62 9.56 6.02
CA VAL A 11 3.53 8.58 5.91
C VAL A 11 2.31 9.31 5.38
N PHE A 12 1.83 8.87 4.24
CA PHE A 12 0.54 9.26 3.67
C PHE A 12 -0.41 8.08 3.75
N GLY A 13 -1.65 8.30 4.13
CA GLY A 13 -2.63 7.24 4.21
C GLY A 13 -4.07 7.74 4.10
N ILE A 14 -4.93 6.81 3.72
CA ILE A 14 -6.38 6.94 3.70
C ILE A 14 -6.99 5.77 4.46
N GLU A 15 -8.28 5.85 4.75
CA GLU A 15 -9.01 4.70 5.26
C GLU A 15 -8.95 3.54 4.24
N GLY A 16 -8.61 2.35 4.72
CA GLY A 16 -8.52 1.12 3.94
C GLY A 16 -9.67 0.16 4.24
N LEU A 17 -9.56 -1.06 3.71
CA LEU A 17 -10.58 -2.09 3.92
C LEU A 17 -10.33 -2.86 5.21
N LYS A 18 -11.39 -3.41 5.80
CA LYS A 18 -11.32 -4.35 6.92
C LYS A 18 -10.92 -5.77 6.47
N ASN A 19 -10.45 -6.58 7.41
CA ASN A 19 -10.03 -7.98 7.13
C ASN A 19 -11.13 -8.85 6.49
N THR A 20 -12.38 -8.59 6.84
CA THR A 20 -13.54 -9.38 6.35
C THR A 20 -14.09 -8.87 5.04
N ASP A 21 -13.55 -7.77 4.47
CA ASP A 21 -14.01 -7.24 3.20
C ASP A 21 -13.72 -8.22 2.05
N ILE A 22 -14.66 -8.35 1.13
CA ILE A 22 -14.53 -9.23 -0.02
C ILE A 22 -13.40 -8.80 -0.94
N ASP A 23 -13.15 -7.50 -1.02
CA ASP A 23 -12.18 -6.86 -1.91
C ASP A 23 -10.76 -6.81 -1.33
N ARG A 24 -10.53 -7.38 -0.14
CA ARG A 24 -9.22 -7.32 0.54
C ARG A 24 -8.05 -7.85 -0.29
N TYR A 25 -8.28 -8.83 -1.17
CA TYR A 25 -7.23 -9.37 -2.04
C TYR A 25 -6.91 -8.42 -3.18
N SER A 26 -7.91 -7.75 -3.75
CA SER A 26 -7.72 -6.70 -4.75
C SER A 26 -6.97 -5.50 -4.17
N LEU A 27 -7.25 -5.10 -2.92
CA LEU A 27 -6.48 -4.07 -2.23
C LEU A 27 -5.02 -4.49 -2.00
N ARG A 28 -4.75 -5.74 -1.65
CA ARG A 28 -3.37 -6.24 -1.54
C ARG A 28 -2.64 -6.21 -2.88
N ALA A 29 -3.30 -6.59 -3.98
CA ALA A 29 -2.72 -6.49 -5.32
C ALA A 29 -2.42 -5.04 -5.70
N LEU A 30 -3.35 -4.11 -5.44
CA LEU A 30 -3.14 -2.67 -5.62
C LEU A 30 -1.92 -2.17 -4.82
N THR A 31 -1.81 -2.59 -3.55
CA THR A 31 -0.67 -2.24 -2.70
C THR A 31 0.66 -2.69 -3.32
N ILE A 32 0.71 -3.90 -3.87
CA ILE A 32 1.91 -4.43 -4.52
C ILE A 32 2.24 -3.66 -5.80
N ILE A 33 1.25 -3.36 -6.63
CA ILE A 33 1.43 -2.60 -7.87
C ILE A 33 2.00 -1.21 -7.56
N LEU A 34 1.46 -0.53 -6.55
CA LEU A 34 1.90 0.81 -6.19
C LEU A 34 3.29 0.85 -5.56
N GLY A 35 3.58 0.00 -4.59
CA GLY A 35 4.82 0.11 -3.83
C GLY A 35 5.30 -1.20 -3.17
N GLY A 36 4.98 -2.36 -3.74
CA GLY A 36 5.30 -3.67 -3.16
C GLY A 36 6.67 -4.25 -3.54
N GLY A 37 7.55 -3.50 -4.18
CA GLY A 37 8.88 -3.98 -4.57
C GLY A 37 9.54 -3.12 -5.64
N MET A 38 10.70 -3.56 -6.12
CA MET A 38 11.52 -2.80 -7.07
C MET A 38 10.82 -2.51 -8.42
N SER A 39 9.91 -3.35 -8.87
CA SER A 39 9.14 -3.13 -10.11
C SER A 39 7.83 -2.37 -9.91
N SER A 40 7.56 -1.87 -8.70
CA SER A 40 6.37 -1.09 -8.38
C SER A 40 6.48 0.35 -8.87
N ARG A 41 5.34 1.02 -9.06
CA ARG A 41 5.28 2.37 -9.61
C ARG A 41 6.03 3.39 -8.78
N LEU A 42 5.76 3.43 -7.47
CA LEU A 42 6.44 4.37 -6.57
C LEU A 42 7.94 4.15 -6.56
N PHE A 43 8.40 2.90 -6.53
CA PHE A 43 9.83 2.61 -6.57
C PHE A 43 10.46 3.09 -7.87
N GLN A 44 9.87 2.75 -9.01
CA GLN A 44 10.39 3.12 -10.33
C GLN A 44 10.37 4.63 -10.58
N GLU A 45 9.26 5.30 -10.27
CA GLU A 45 9.12 6.72 -10.57
C GLU A 45 9.86 7.61 -9.57
N ILE A 46 9.73 7.32 -8.26
CA ILE A 46 10.22 8.23 -7.22
C ILE A 46 11.68 7.95 -6.89
N ARG A 47 12.04 6.66 -6.75
CA ARG A 47 13.40 6.29 -6.35
C ARG A 47 14.34 6.17 -7.54
N GLU A 48 13.98 5.38 -8.57
CA GLU A 48 14.91 5.07 -9.68
C GLU A 48 15.02 6.21 -10.69
N LYS A 49 13.90 6.78 -11.13
CA LYS A 49 13.94 7.82 -12.15
C LYS A 49 14.28 9.20 -11.60
N ARG A 50 13.70 9.57 -10.44
CA ARG A 50 13.87 10.90 -9.85
C ARG A 50 14.91 10.97 -8.75
N GLY A 51 15.26 9.87 -8.13
CA GLY A 51 16.26 9.82 -7.05
C GLY A 51 15.82 10.55 -5.76
N LEU A 52 14.52 10.75 -5.55
CA LEU A 52 13.99 11.58 -4.46
C LEU A 52 14.04 10.90 -3.09
N CYS A 53 14.24 9.59 -3.02
CA CYS A 53 14.28 8.85 -1.77
C CYS A 53 15.12 7.58 -1.87
N TYR A 54 15.62 7.14 -0.72
CA TYR A 54 16.27 5.83 -0.63
C TYR A 54 15.25 4.70 -0.38
N SER A 55 14.21 4.98 0.37
CA SER A 55 13.18 4.02 0.75
C SER A 55 11.79 4.57 0.47
N ILE A 56 11.02 3.82 -0.30
CA ILE A 56 9.60 4.09 -0.54
C ILE A 56 8.87 2.75 -0.71
N PHE A 57 7.71 2.62 -0.07
CA PHE A 57 6.83 1.46 -0.23
C PHE A 57 5.39 1.82 0.13
N SER A 58 4.44 1.12 -0.46
CA SER A 58 3.04 1.16 -0.05
C SER A 58 2.74 0.05 0.95
N PHE A 59 1.74 0.29 1.78
CA PHE A 59 1.29 -0.68 2.77
C PHE A 59 -0.23 -0.67 2.90
N THR A 60 -0.77 -1.80 3.34
CA THR A 60 -2.13 -1.91 3.83
C THR A 60 -2.14 -2.65 5.16
N GLN A 61 -2.84 -2.10 6.13
CA GLN A 61 -3.11 -2.74 7.41
C GLN A 61 -4.62 -2.92 7.53
N MET A 62 -5.06 -4.15 7.69
CA MET A 62 -6.47 -4.49 7.80
C MET A 62 -6.75 -5.07 9.18
N GLN A 63 -7.76 -4.54 9.84
CA GLN A 63 -8.27 -5.03 11.12
C GLN A 63 -9.74 -5.44 10.98
N ASN A 64 -10.36 -5.91 12.08
CA ASN A 64 -11.73 -6.42 12.02
C ASN A 64 -12.77 -5.33 11.73
N SER A 65 -12.55 -4.11 12.21
CA SER A 65 -13.49 -2.99 12.10
C SER A 65 -13.04 -1.90 11.11
N SER A 66 -11.74 -1.82 10.79
CA SER A 66 -11.18 -0.73 10.00
C SER A 66 -9.94 -1.19 9.24
N GLY A 67 -9.39 -0.34 8.42
CA GLY A 67 -8.11 -0.54 7.76
C GLY A 67 -7.44 0.78 7.40
N VAL A 68 -6.17 0.69 7.04
CA VAL A 68 -5.38 1.82 6.50
C VAL A 68 -4.71 1.36 5.22
N PHE A 69 -4.72 2.22 4.21
CA PHE A 69 -3.98 2.05 2.98
C PHE A 69 -3.13 3.29 2.75
N GLY A 70 -1.85 3.13 2.47
CA GLY A 70 -0.95 4.26 2.39
C GLY A 70 0.40 3.94 1.79
N PHE A 71 1.29 4.94 1.82
CA PHE A 71 2.70 4.77 1.52
C PHE A 71 3.58 5.45 2.58
N TYR A 72 4.78 4.93 2.69
CA TYR A 72 5.87 5.49 3.48
C TYR A 72 7.00 5.87 2.54
N ALA A 73 7.71 6.97 2.85
CA ALA A 73 8.95 7.33 2.21
C ALA A 73 9.92 8.03 3.19
N GLY A 74 11.22 7.78 3.00
CA GLY A 74 12.31 8.51 3.66
C GLY A 74 13.06 9.35 2.63
N THR A 75 13.07 10.67 2.80
CA THR A 75 13.60 11.63 1.82
C THR A 75 14.46 12.70 2.45
N SER A 76 15.22 13.45 1.64
CA SER A 76 15.87 14.67 2.09
C SER A 76 14.82 15.77 2.34
N PRO A 77 15.08 16.73 3.24
CA PRO A 77 14.17 17.87 3.45
C PRO A 77 13.87 18.65 2.17
N ASN A 78 14.87 18.81 1.29
CA ASN A 78 14.74 19.58 0.06
C ASN A 78 13.82 18.91 -0.97
N ASP A 79 13.76 17.58 -0.99
CA ASP A 79 13.02 16.78 -1.97
C ASP A 79 11.59 16.44 -1.52
N LEU A 80 11.22 16.82 -0.30
CA LEU A 80 9.98 16.43 0.36
C LEU A 80 8.72 16.81 -0.43
N ASN A 81 8.66 18.04 -0.95
CA ASN A 81 7.50 18.52 -1.69
C ASN A 81 7.37 17.81 -3.05
N GLU A 82 8.48 17.66 -3.77
CA GLU A 82 8.49 16.96 -5.07
C GLU A 82 8.15 15.48 -4.90
N LEU A 83 8.69 14.82 -3.86
CA LEU A 83 8.35 13.43 -3.55
C LEU A 83 6.86 13.25 -3.32
N LEU A 84 6.25 14.11 -2.51
CA LEU A 84 4.82 14.03 -2.21
C LEU A 84 3.98 14.24 -3.47
N GLU A 85 4.28 15.28 -4.26
CA GLU A 85 3.55 15.57 -5.50
C GLU A 85 3.67 14.41 -6.48
N ALA A 86 4.86 13.91 -6.73
CA ALA A 86 5.09 12.80 -7.64
C ALA A 86 4.43 11.50 -7.16
N SER A 87 4.50 11.20 -5.85
CA SER A 87 3.86 10.01 -5.27
C SER A 87 2.34 10.06 -5.38
N LEU A 88 1.73 11.21 -5.14
CA LEU A 88 0.28 11.40 -5.25
C LEU A 88 -0.20 11.38 -6.71
N ASN A 89 0.63 11.83 -7.63
CA ASN A 89 0.34 11.70 -9.06
C ASN A 89 0.29 10.22 -9.49
N GLU A 90 1.21 9.37 -8.98
CA GLU A 90 1.14 7.92 -9.22
C GLU A 90 -0.13 7.29 -8.64
N TRP A 91 -0.58 7.75 -7.47
CA TRP A 91 -1.85 7.31 -6.90
C TRP A 91 -3.06 7.70 -7.74
N LYS A 92 -3.08 8.92 -8.28
CA LYS A 92 -4.15 9.38 -9.20
C LYS A 92 -4.17 8.59 -10.50
N ASN A 93 -3.00 8.37 -11.07
CA ASN A 93 -2.85 7.69 -12.35
C ASN A 93 -3.27 6.22 -12.31
N ILE A 94 -3.36 5.61 -11.11
CA ILE A 94 -3.75 4.21 -10.98
C ILE A 94 -5.18 3.93 -11.46
N LYS A 95 -6.05 4.94 -11.44
CA LYS A 95 -7.49 4.79 -11.75
C LYS A 95 -7.78 4.16 -13.13
N ASN A 96 -6.88 4.31 -14.11
CA ASN A 96 -7.14 3.88 -15.49
C ASN A 96 -5.91 3.31 -16.23
N SER A 97 -4.84 2.97 -15.51
CA SER A 97 -3.55 2.67 -16.15
C SER A 97 -2.89 1.37 -15.73
N ILE A 98 -3.61 0.48 -15.01
CA ILE A 98 -3.06 -0.82 -14.59
C ILE A 98 -2.92 -1.73 -15.81
N SER A 99 -1.71 -2.26 -16.01
CA SER A 99 -1.41 -3.20 -17.08
C SER A 99 -1.61 -4.66 -16.65
N ASN A 100 -1.81 -5.54 -17.61
CA ASN A 100 -1.87 -6.99 -17.36
C ASN A 100 -0.57 -7.52 -16.76
N ASP A 101 0.58 -6.94 -17.14
CA ASP A 101 1.88 -7.35 -16.61
C ASP A 101 2.02 -6.98 -15.13
N GLU A 102 1.55 -5.81 -14.71
CA GLU A 102 1.53 -5.42 -13.29
C GLU A 102 0.63 -6.35 -12.47
N LEU A 103 -0.56 -6.65 -12.99
CA LEU A 103 -1.47 -7.60 -12.33
C LEU A 103 -0.84 -8.99 -12.21
N THR A 104 -0.21 -9.49 -13.28
CA THR A 104 0.43 -10.81 -13.29
C THR A 104 1.55 -10.89 -12.26
N ARG A 105 2.42 -9.88 -12.22
CA ARG A 105 3.50 -9.79 -11.21
C ARG A 105 2.95 -9.71 -9.79
N ALA A 106 1.92 -8.90 -9.56
CA ALA A 106 1.29 -8.77 -8.24
C ALA A 106 0.69 -10.10 -7.76
N LYS A 107 -0.03 -10.83 -8.61
CA LYS A 107 -0.56 -12.17 -8.29
C LYS A 107 0.56 -13.16 -7.98
N ALA A 108 1.61 -13.20 -8.79
CA ALA A 108 2.75 -14.08 -8.58
C ALA A 108 3.43 -13.80 -7.22
N GLN A 109 3.64 -12.51 -6.89
CA GLN A 109 4.22 -12.09 -5.62
C GLN A 109 3.31 -12.45 -4.43
N MET A 110 2.00 -12.22 -4.54
CA MET A 110 1.04 -12.60 -3.49
C MET A 110 1.03 -14.11 -3.25
N ARG A 111 1.00 -14.90 -4.32
CA ARG A 111 1.01 -16.36 -4.25
C ARG A 111 2.29 -16.89 -3.62
N SER A 112 3.44 -16.45 -4.12
CA SER A 112 4.76 -16.88 -3.59
C SER A 112 4.93 -16.49 -2.14
N GLY A 113 4.60 -15.25 -1.77
CA GLY A 113 4.69 -14.77 -0.39
C GLY A 113 3.77 -15.53 0.55
N PHE A 114 2.55 -15.87 0.10
CA PHE A 114 1.62 -16.66 0.89
C PHE A 114 2.14 -18.09 1.11
N ILE A 115 2.61 -18.77 0.05
CA ILE A 115 3.14 -20.14 0.15
C ILE A 115 4.38 -20.19 1.05
N MET A 116 5.36 -19.31 0.82
CA MET A 116 6.56 -19.24 1.66
C MET A 116 6.24 -18.91 3.12
N GLY A 117 5.24 -18.05 3.35
CA GLY A 117 4.76 -17.75 4.70
C GLY A 117 4.13 -18.95 5.43
N GLN A 118 3.80 -20.03 4.71
CA GLN A 118 3.25 -21.27 5.29
C GLN A 118 4.30 -22.38 5.54
N GLU A 119 5.56 -22.17 5.21
CA GLU A 119 6.62 -23.18 5.38
C GLU A 119 6.93 -23.44 6.86
N SER A 120 6.88 -22.41 7.70
CA SER A 120 7.11 -22.52 9.13
C SER A 120 5.86 -23.00 9.86
N ASN A 121 6.02 -24.01 10.75
CA ASN A 121 4.92 -24.50 11.59
C ASN A 121 4.34 -23.40 12.48
N GLY A 122 5.19 -22.50 13.01
CA GLY A 122 4.76 -21.35 13.80
C GLY A 122 3.89 -20.39 13.00
N ALA A 123 4.33 -20.04 11.78
CA ALA A 123 3.57 -19.16 10.89
C ALA A 123 2.23 -19.78 10.45
N ARG A 124 2.20 -21.09 10.21
CA ARG A 124 0.95 -21.82 9.93
C ARG A 124 -0.01 -21.78 11.10
N ALA A 125 0.49 -22.03 12.31
CA ALA A 125 -0.35 -21.98 13.52
C ALA A 125 -0.92 -20.57 13.73
N GLU A 126 -0.10 -19.53 13.57
CA GLU A 126 -0.53 -18.13 13.64
C GLU A 126 -1.58 -17.79 12.57
N TYR A 127 -1.38 -18.24 11.34
CA TYR A 127 -2.32 -18.05 10.24
C TYR A 127 -3.68 -18.68 10.55
N TYR A 128 -3.71 -19.92 11.04
CA TYR A 128 -4.96 -20.60 11.38
C TYR A 128 -5.63 -19.96 12.59
N ALA A 129 -4.88 -19.56 13.60
CA ALA A 129 -5.43 -18.83 14.75
C ALA A 129 -6.07 -17.50 14.31
N LYS A 130 -5.38 -16.72 13.47
CA LYS A 130 -5.94 -15.49 12.88
C LYS A 130 -7.17 -15.75 12.02
N SER A 131 -7.18 -16.85 11.25
CA SER A 131 -8.36 -17.25 10.47
C SER A 131 -9.57 -17.50 11.36
N MET A 132 -9.40 -18.25 12.44
CA MET A 132 -10.48 -18.50 13.40
C MET A 132 -10.97 -17.23 14.07
N ILE A 133 -10.07 -16.36 14.51
CA ILE A 133 -10.43 -15.10 15.18
C ILE A 133 -11.19 -14.16 14.24
N ASN A 134 -10.72 -14.02 12.99
CA ASN A 134 -11.26 -13.03 12.06
C ASN A 134 -12.49 -13.53 11.29
N PHE A 135 -12.57 -14.83 11.00
CA PHE A 135 -13.59 -15.39 10.09
C PHE A 135 -14.44 -16.50 10.73
N GLY A 136 -14.12 -16.94 11.95
CA GLY A 136 -14.80 -18.05 12.61
C GLY A 136 -14.59 -19.42 11.95
N LYS A 137 -13.67 -19.52 10.98
CA LYS A 137 -13.35 -20.75 10.24
C LYS A 137 -11.89 -20.80 9.83
N LEU A 138 -11.38 -21.99 9.57
CA LEU A 138 -10.10 -22.18 8.92
C LEU A 138 -10.24 -21.85 7.43
N ILE A 139 -9.32 -21.05 6.90
CA ILE A 139 -9.24 -20.74 5.48
C ILE A 139 -8.11 -21.59 4.89
N GLU A 140 -8.49 -22.49 4.00
CA GLU A 140 -7.53 -23.40 3.38
C GLU A 140 -6.63 -22.67 2.36
N THR A 141 -5.38 -23.12 2.22
CA THR A 141 -4.40 -22.58 1.28
C THR A 141 -4.96 -22.48 -0.14
N ASN A 142 -5.67 -23.49 -0.61
CA ASN A 142 -6.26 -23.52 -1.94
C ASN A 142 -7.37 -22.46 -2.11
N GLU A 143 -8.12 -22.16 -1.06
CA GLU A 143 -9.14 -21.09 -1.09
C GLU A 143 -8.46 -19.73 -1.29
N VAL A 144 -7.36 -19.46 -0.58
CA VAL A 144 -6.59 -18.22 -0.74
C VAL A 144 -6.01 -18.08 -2.14
N ILE A 145 -5.40 -19.16 -2.67
CA ILE A 145 -4.81 -19.15 -4.02
C ILE A 145 -5.88 -18.87 -5.06
N LYS A 146 -7.06 -19.53 -4.98
CA LYS A 146 -8.17 -19.26 -5.89
C LYS A 146 -8.64 -17.80 -5.84
N LYS A 147 -8.67 -17.19 -4.65
CA LYS A 147 -9.00 -15.76 -4.48
C LYS A 147 -7.95 -14.85 -5.12
N ILE A 148 -6.66 -15.16 -4.98
CA ILE A 148 -5.59 -14.42 -5.65
C ILE A 148 -5.71 -14.52 -7.18
N GLU A 149 -5.93 -15.72 -7.70
CA GLU A 149 -6.07 -15.93 -9.15
C GLU A 149 -7.33 -15.27 -9.73
N SER A 150 -8.40 -15.12 -8.96
CA SER A 150 -9.64 -14.47 -9.40
C SER A 150 -9.55 -12.94 -9.45
N ILE A 151 -8.49 -12.31 -8.96
CA ILE A 151 -8.32 -10.84 -9.04
C ILE A 151 -8.27 -10.42 -10.52
N SER A 152 -9.01 -9.38 -10.87
CA SER A 152 -9.00 -8.76 -12.19
C SER A 152 -8.61 -7.28 -12.08
N ILE A 153 -8.24 -6.68 -13.21
CA ILE A 153 -8.01 -5.22 -13.27
C ILE A 153 -9.29 -4.48 -12.85
N THR A 154 -10.45 -4.94 -13.29
CA THR A 154 -11.74 -4.37 -12.91
C THR A 154 -11.94 -4.40 -11.40
N SER A 155 -11.69 -5.54 -10.73
CA SER A 155 -11.84 -5.63 -9.28
C SER A 155 -10.87 -4.74 -8.51
N ILE A 156 -9.71 -4.40 -9.09
CA ILE A 156 -8.79 -3.43 -8.51
C ILE A 156 -9.32 -2.01 -8.70
N TYR A 157 -9.88 -1.68 -9.87
CA TYR A 157 -10.50 -0.37 -10.11
C TYR A 157 -11.71 -0.13 -9.18
N ASP A 158 -12.56 -1.13 -8.98
CA ASP A 158 -13.67 -1.04 -8.03
C ASP A 158 -13.18 -0.68 -6.62
N VAL A 159 -12.06 -1.28 -6.19
CA VAL A 159 -11.41 -0.93 -4.91
C VAL A 159 -10.87 0.51 -4.92
N VAL A 160 -10.22 0.93 -6.00
CA VAL A 160 -9.70 2.30 -6.12
C VAL A 160 -10.84 3.32 -6.01
N GLU A 161 -11.93 3.11 -6.73
CA GLU A 161 -13.10 3.98 -6.67
C GLU A 161 -13.70 4.02 -5.26
N LYS A 162 -13.90 2.85 -4.64
CA LYS A 162 -14.43 2.73 -3.28
C LYS A 162 -13.59 3.50 -2.26
N LEU A 163 -12.25 3.36 -2.32
CA LEU A 163 -11.34 4.02 -1.39
C LEU A 163 -11.24 5.52 -1.63
N PHE A 164 -11.23 5.96 -2.88
CA PHE A 164 -11.03 7.36 -3.21
C PHE A 164 -12.32 8.19 -3.08
N ALA A 165 -13.50 7.58 -3.25
CA ALA A 165 -14.77 8.26 -3.08
C ALA A 165 -15.01 8.77 -1.64
N SER A 166 -14.47 8.06 -0.64
CA SER A 166 -14.60 8.39 0.78
C SER A 166 -13.29 8.82 1.43
N ALA A 167 -12.26 9.12 0.63
CA ALA A 167 -10.93 9.37 1.15
C ALA A 167 -10.86 10.62 2.02
N ASN A 168 -10.47 10.43 3.28
CA ASN A 168 -9.99 11.47 4.17
C ASN A 168 -8.48 11.28 4.33
N PRO A 169 -7.66 11.93 3.49
CA PRO A 169 -6.23 11.72 3.50
C PRO A 169 -5.58 12.28 4.77
N VAL A 170 -4.65 11.53 5.32
CA VAL A 170 -3.83 11.92 6.45
C VAL A 170 -2.37 11.89 6.01
N LEU A 171 -1.66 12.98 6.28
CA LEU A 171 -0.23 13.09 6.07
C LEU A 171 0.47 13.30 7.42
N SER A 172 1.42 12.44 7.72
CA SER A 172 2.32 12.58 8.87
C SER A 172 3.75 12.74 8.36
N VAL A 173 4.43 13.78 8.84
CA VAL A 173 5.82 14.04 8.49
C VAL A 173 6.63 14.33 9.74
N ILE A 174 7.77 13.67 9.86
CA ILE A 174 8.74 13.90 10.94
C ILE A 174 10.10 14.18 10.30
N GLY A 175 10.63 15.35 10.51
CA GLY A 175 11.94 15.76 9.96
C GLY A 175 12.22 17.24 10.12
N PRO A 176 13.37 17.72 9.63
CA PRO A 176 13.81 19.11 9.83
C PRO A 176 12.86 20.17 9.28
N ASP A 177 12.24 19.93 8.12
CA ASP A 177 11.39 20.89 7.40
C ASP A 177 9.90 20.50 7.35
N ALA A 178 9.44 19.71 8.31
CA ALA A 178 8.03 19.32 8.39
C ALA A 178 7.06 20.53 8.43
N SER A 179 7.53 21.70 8.87
CA SER A 179 6.74 22.93 8.90
C SER A 179 6.50 23.57 7.52
N SER A 180 7.30 23.25 6.51
CA SER A 180 7.13 23.74 5.14
C SER A 180 5.89 23.17 4.45
N LEU A 181 5.39 22.03 4.92
CA LEU A 181 4.21 21.34 4.40
C LEU A 181 2.87 21.95 4.81
N LYS A 182 2.84 22.94 5.69
CA LYS A 182 1.60 23.65 6.10
C LYS A 182 0.85 24.30 4.94
N LYS A 183 1.47 24.41 3.75
CA LYS A 183 0.90 24.98 2.54
C LYS A 183 0.24 23.95 1.61
N LEU A 184 0.42 22.64 1.85
CA LEU A 184 -0.19 21.60 1.03
C LEU A 184 -1.66 21.39 1.46
N ASN A 185 -2.57 21.70 0.55
CA ASN A 185 -4.00 21.40 0.77
C ASN A 185 -4.25 19.90 0.49
N ILE A 186 -4.08 19.08 1.52
CA ILE A 186 -4.11 17.62 1.46
C ILE A 186 -5.45 17.10 0.92
N ASN A 187 -6.56 17.80 1.17
CA ASN A 187 -7.90 17.40 0.73
C ASN A 187 -8.07 17.49 -0.80
N ASN A 188 -7.28 18.31 -1.49
CA ASN A 188 -7.31 18.43 -2.95
C ASN A 188 -6.32 17.47 -3.64
N LEU A 189 -5.57 16.69 -2.88
CA LEU A 189 -4.51 15.87 -3.44
C LEU A 189 -5.00 14.56 -4.09
N LEU A 190 -6.26 14.16 -3.87
CA LEU A 190 -6.85 12.94 -4.46
C LEU A 190 -8.03 13.24 -5.42
N ASN A 191 -8.44 14.50 -5.55
CA ASN A 191 -9.49 14.97 -6.47
C ASN A 191 -8.95 15.31 -7.86
#